data_812df9181f3726507dd99ac9e0e82932
#
_entry.id   812df9181f3726507dd99ac9e0e82932
#
_cell.length_a   1.000
_cell.length_b   1.000
_cell.length_c   1.000
_cell.angle_alpha   90.00
_cell.angle_beta   90.00
_cell.angle_gamma   90.00
#
_symmetry.space_group_name_H-M   'P 1'
#
loop_
_entity.id
_entity.type
_entity.pdbx_description
1 polymer ?
#
loop_
_entity_poly.entity_id
_entity_poly.type
_entity_poly.pdbx_seq_one_letter_code
_entity_poly.pdbx_strand_id
1 'polypeptide(L)'
;FGDVPFTEDPRFREMDFGLFEMHSYAELKDTPAYQQWLSGDNEANPAPGGESGVQMKERAWEAFSELREDTVVVTHGGVIAAIMERLFPQEGKNRYQWQPAPGGGYVLDGSGYQKLE
;
A
#
# COMPACT_ATOMS: atom_id res chain seq x y z
N PHE A 1 -10.11 -18.73 -0.11
CA PHE A 1 -9.96 -19.17 1.28
C PHE A 1 -11.21 -19.86 1.84
N GLY A 2 -12.29 -19.94 1.07
CA GLY A 2 -13.44 -20.78 1.36
C GLY A 2 -13.93 -20.70 2.80
N ASP A 3 -13.83 -21.80 3.50
CA ASP A 3 -14.35 -21.95 4.86
C ASP A 3 -13.40 -21.48 5.97
N VAL A 4 -12.25 -20.92 5.61
CA VAL A 4 -11.29 -20.44 6.61
C VAL A 4 -11.82 -19.14 7.23
N PRO A 5 -11.89 -19.06 8.57
CA PRO A 5 -12.30 -17.82 9.24
C PRO A 5 -11.31 -16.69 8.94
N PHE A 6 -11.83 -15.49 8.72
CA PHE A 6 -10.98 -14.33 8.50
C PHE A 6 -11.54 -13.12 9.23
N THR A 7 -10.66 -12.16 9.48
CA THR A 7 -10.99 -10.88 10.08
C THR A 7 -10.66 -9.77 9.10
N GLU A 8 -11.54 -8.80 8.96
CA GLU A 8 -11.28 -7.62 8.15
C GLU A 8 -10.58 -6.57 9.01
N ASP A 9 -9.46 -6.03 8.49
CA ASP A 9 -8.75 -4.93 9.15
C ASP A 9 -8.65 -3.77 8.16
N PRO A 10 -9.38 -2.67 8.39
CA PRO A 10 -9.39 -1.54 7.47
C PRO A 10 -8.03 -0.84 7.36
N ARG A 11 -7.10 -1.09 8.28
CA ARG A 11 -5.75 -0.52 8.20
C ARG A 11 -4.94 -1.10 7.05
N PHE A 12 -5.36 -2.22 6.47
CA PHE A 12 -4.74 -2.83 5.28
C PHE A 12 -5.39 -2.39 3.97
N ARG A 13 -6.33 -1.43 4.01
CA ARG A 13 -6.94 -0.93 2.78
C ARG A 13 -5.94 -0.13 1.95
N GLU A 14 -6.21 -0.03 0.65
CA GLU A 14 -5.40 0.79 -0.23
C GLU A 14 -5.45 2.26 0.17
N MET A 15 -4.49 3.06 -0.32
CA MET A 15 -4.41 4.48 -0.07
C MET A 15 -5.71 5.19 -0.48
N ASP A 16 -6.17 6.08 0.40
CA ASP A 16 -7.36 6.90 0.14
C ASP A 16 -6.94 8.13 -0.68
N PHE A 17 -7.39 8.18 -1.91
CA PHE A 17 -7.13 9.30 -2.82
C PHE A 17 -8.18 10.41 -2.74
N GLY A 18 -9.12 10.32 -1.80
CA GLY A 18 -10.10 11.36 -1.54
C GLY A 18 -10.94 11.72 -2.77
N LEU A 19 -10.94 13.00 -3.10
CA LEU A 19 -11.74 13.51 -4.23
C LEU A 19 -11.29 12.99 -5.59
N PHE A 20 -10.09 12.40 -5.68
CA PHE A 20 -9.61 11.85 -6.94
C PHE A 20 -10.10 10.42 -7.19
N GLU A 21 -10.72 9.78 -6.20
CA GLU A 21 -11.29 8.47 -6.38
C GLU A 21 -12.52 8.52 -7.28
N MET A 22 -12.80 7.41 -7.94
CA MET A 22 -13.93 7.30 -8.87
C MET A 22 -13.80 8.13 -10.14
N HIS A 23 -12.63 8.75 -10.37
CA HIS A 23 -12.34 9.51 -11.58
C HIS A 23 -11.20 8.86 -12.35
N SER A 24 -11.30 8.85 -13.67
CA SER A 24 -10.21 8.35 -14.52
C SER A 24 -9.09 9.39 -14.63
N TYR A 25 -7.91 8.93 -15.04
CA TYR A 25 -6.82 9.84 -15.36
C TYR A 25 -7.22 10.89 -16.41
N ALA A 26 -7.99 10.46 -17.41
CA ALA A 26 -8.46 11.38 -18.46
C ALA A 26 -9.33 12.50 -17.89
N GLU A 27 -10.12 12.22 -16.84
CA GLU A 27 -10.94 13.24 -16.18
C GLU A 27 -10.11 14.18 -15.31
N LEU A 28 -9.06 13.69 -14.70
CA LEU A 28 -8.28 14.43 -13.69
C LEU A 28 -7.09 15.19 -14.27
N LYS A 29 -6.50 14.71 -15.36
CA LYS A 29 -5.19 15.16 -15.86
C LYS A 29 -5.07 16.68 -16.09
N ASP A 30 -6.17 17.33 -16.45
CA ASP A 30 -6.18 18.76 -16.75
C ASP A 30 -6.75 19.61 -15.61
N THR A 31 -7.10 18.99 -14.47
CA THR A 31 -7.59 19.74 -13.33
C THR A 31 -6.44 20.34 -12.54
N PRO A 32 -6.54 21.62 -12.11
CA PRO A 32 -5.48 22.25 -11.33
C PRO A 32 -5.17 21.54 -10.03
N ALA A 33 -6.18 21.04 -9.35
CA ALA A 33 -5.99 20.34 -8.07
C ALA A 33 -5.17 19.06 -8.24
N TYR A 34 -5.43 18.28 -9.27
CA TYR A 34 -4.69 17.04 -9.54
C TYR A 34 -3.25 17.35 -9.95
N GLN A 35 -3.04 18.34 -10.80
CA GLN A 35 -1.70 18.74 -11.23
C GLN A 35 -0.87 19.29 -10.09
N GLN A 36 -1.47 20.07 -9.21
CA GLN A 36 -0.80 20.58 -8.02
C GLN A 36 -0.39 19.45 -7.10
N TRP A 37 -1.25 18.46 -6.92
CA TRP A 37 -0.96 17.30 -6.09
C TRP A 37 0.19 16.46 -6.68
N LEU A 38 0.20 16.25 -8.01
CA LEU A 38 1.25 15.50 -8.69
C LEU A 38 2.61 16.20 -8.64
N SER A 39 2.61 17.53 -8.75
CA SER A 39 3.87 18.30 -8.77
C SER A 39 4.48 18.49 -7.39
N GLY A 40 3.72 18.21 -6.34
CA GLY A 40 4.18 18.31 -4.97
C GLY A 40 4.69 16.96 -4.44
N ASP A 41 5.01 16.95 -3.15
CA ASP A 41 5.41 15.74 -2.44
C ASP A 41 4.15 15.03 -1.94
N ASN A 42 3.63 14.09 -2.73
CA ASN A 42 2.41 13.36 -2.36
C ASN A 42 2.65 12.28 -1.31
N GLU A 43 3.89 12.02 -0.90
CA GLU A 43 4.16 11.24 0.29
C GLU A 43 3.76 12.01 1.56
N ALA A 44 4.06 13.31 1.58
CA ALA A 44 3.73 14.17 2.73
C ALA A 44 2.37 14.85 2.59
N ASN A 45 1.90 15.10 1.37
CA ASN A 45 0.69 15.87 1.10
C ASN A 45 -0.41 14.97 0.57
N PRO A 46 -1.56 14.87 1.27
CA PRO A 46 -2.66 14.05 0.80
C PRO A 46 -3.37 14.66 -0.40
N ALA A 47 -4.02 13.80 -1.19
CA ALA A 47 -5.02 14.26 -2.14
C ALA A 47 -6.17 14.94 -1.37
N PRO A 48 -6.88 15.90 -1.97
CA PRO A 48 -7.98 16.59 -1.27
C PRO A 48 -9.00 15.60 -0.70
N GLY A 49 -9.21 15.64 0.62
CA GLY A 49 -10.12 14.72 1.32
C GLY A 49 -9.59 13.31 1.51
N GLY A 50 -8.35 13.04 1.10
CA GLY A 50 -7.74 11.72 1.20
C GLY A 50 -6.59 11.66 2.21
N GLU A 51 -5.67 10.73 2.00
CA GLU A 51 -4.50 10.56 2.87
C GLU A 51 -3.20 10.69 2.08
N SER A 52 -2.12 11.00 2.79
CA SER A 52 -0.78 11.02 2.21
C SER A 52 -0.19 9.62 2.19
N GLY A 53 0.90 9.46 1.41
CA GLY A 53 1.64 8.19 1.41
C GLY A 53 2.17 7.83 2.79
N VAL A 54 2.65 8.81 3.55
CA VAL A 54 3.13 8.59 4.92
C VAL A 54 1.99 8.10 5.82
N GLN A 55 0.82 8.69 5.74
CA GLN A 55 -0.33 8.26 6.54
C GLN A 55 -0.73 6.82 6.23
N MET A 56 -0.77 6.44 4.95
CA MET A 56 -1.07 5.06 4.54
C MET A 56 -0.03 4.09 5.08
N LYS A 57 1.24 4.43 4.97
CA LYS A 57 2.35 3.57 5.43
C LYS A 57 2.30 3.36 6.94
N GLU A 58 1.98 4.41 7.71
CA GLU A 58 1.91 4.32 9.16
C GLU A 58 0.76 3.41 9.62
N ARG A 59 -0.44 3.56 9.04
CA ARG A 59 -1.55 2.70 9.42
C ARG A 59 -1.34 1.25 9.02
N ALA A 60 -0.75 1.01 7.85
CA ALA A 60 -0.45 -0.34 7.39
C ALA A 60 0.60 -1.01 8.27
N TRP A 61 1.63 -0.26 8.66
CA TRP A 61 2.67 -0.77 9.54
C TRP A 61 2.14 -1.08 10.93
N GLU A 62 1.27 -0.24 11.48
CA GLU A 62 0.64 -0.50 12.76
C GLU A 62 -0.11 -1.83 12.73
N ALA A 63 -0.91 -2.06 11.70
CA ALA A 63 -1.63 -3.32 11.54
C ALA A 63 -0.68 -4.51 11.39
N PHE A 64 0.35 -4.36 10.56
CA PHE A 64 1.33 -5.42 10.32
C PHE A 64 2.08 -5.81 11.60
N SER A 65 2.46 -4.83 12.41
CA SER A 65 3.21 -5.07 13.64
C SER A 65 2.42 -5.83 14.70
N GLU A 66 1.10 -5.88 14.57
CA GLU A 66 0.22 -6.63 15.48
C GLU A 66 -0.03 -8.06 15.02
N LEU A 67 0.44 -8.44 13.83
CA LEU A 67 0.20 -9.79 13.31
C LEU A 67 1.00 -10.84 14.08
N ARG A 68 0.38 -12.00 14.19
CA ARG A 68 1.02 -13.18 14.77
C ARG A 68 1.64 -14.03 13.66
N GLU A 69 2.48 -15.00 14.04
CA GLU A 69 3.02 -15.98 13.11
C GLU A 69 1.89 -16.77 12.45
N ASP A 70 2.18 -17.33 11.30
CA ASP A 70 1.24 -18.14 10.52
C ASP A 70 -0.03 -17.39 10.12
N THR A 71 0.12 -16.11 9.81
CA THR A 71 -0.99 -15.27 9.34
C THR A 71 -0.87 -15.03 7.83
N VAL A 72 -1.99 -15.19 7.14
CA VAL A 72 -2.12 -14.80 5.73
C VAL A 72 -2.87 -13.48 5.66
N VAL A 73 -2.28 -12.48 5.00
CA VAL A 73 -2.91 -11.19 4.79
C VAL A 73 -3.20 -11.01 3.32
N VAL A 74 -4.45 -10.74 2.98
CA VAL A 74 -4.84 -10.36 1.63
C VAL A 74 -5.09 -8.87 1.63
N THR A 75 -4.32 -8.15 0.83
CA THR A 75 -4.38 -6.69 0.79
C THR A 75 -4.08 -6.20 -0.62
N HIS A 76 -3.55 -5.00 -0.76
CA HIS A 76 -3.35 -4.32 -2.03
C HIS A 76 -1.88 -4.10 -2.33
N GLY A 77 -1.54 -3.99 -3.62
CA GLY A 77 -0.15 -3.86 -4.06
C GLY A 77 0.61 -2.70 -3.42
N GLY A 78 -0.02 -1.54 -3.30
CA GLY A 78 0.61 -0.38 -2.67
C GLY A 78 0.90 -0.57 -1.19
N VAL A 79 0.00 -1.25 -0.49
CA VAL A 79 0.18 -1.57 0.93
C VAL A 79 1.28 -2.61 1.12
N ILE A 80 1.29 -3.65 0.29
CA ILE A 80 2.35 -4.68 0.32
C ILE A 80 3.72 -4.04 0.10
N ALA A 81 3.83 -3.19 -0.91
CA ALA A 81 5.08 -2.51 -1.23
C ALA A 81 5.57 -1.64 -0.08
N ALA A 82 4.67 -0.91 0.59
CA ALA A 82 5.01 -0.07 1.73
C ALA A 82 5.59 -0.88 2.88
N ILE A 83 4.99 -2.03 3.17
CA ILE A 83 5.46 -2.91 4.24
C ILE A 83 6.83 -3.50 3.89
N MET A 84 7.00 -3.99 2.66
CA MET A 84 8.25 -4.60 2.22
C MET A 84 9.41 -3.58 2.22
N GLU A 85 9.15 -2.36 1.78
CA GLU A 85 10.15 -1.29 1.77
C GLU A 85 10.62 -0.98 3.19
N ARG A 86 9.73 -0.98 4.15
CA ARG A 86 10.07 -0.73 5.56
C ARG A 86 10.82 -1.89 6.20
N LEU A 87 10.50 -3.12 5.82
CA LEU A 87 11.17 -4.32 6.35
C LEU A 87 12.58 -4.49 5.79
N PHE A 88 12.79 -4.14 4.51
CA PHE A 88 14.03 -4.41 3.80
C PHE A 88 14.60 -3.14 3.15
N PRO A 89 14.86 -2.07 3.93
CA PRO A 89 15.33 -0.82 3.36
C PRO A 89 16.73 -0.93 2.74
N GLN A 90 17.52 -1.90 3.19
CA GLN A 90 18.88 -2.13 2.72
C GLN A 90 18.94 -2.62 1.28
N GLU A 91 17.84 -3.11 0.71
CA GLU A 91 17.81 -3.56 -0.68
C GLU A 91 17.71 -2.41 -1.68
N GLY A 92 17.42 -1.20 -1.21
CA GLY A 92 17.39 -0.03 -2.08
C GLY A 92 16.30 -0.02 -3.13
N LYS A 93 15.30 -0.87 -3.01
CA LYS A 93 14.18 -0.95 -3.96
C LYS A 93 13.15 0.11 -3.66
N ASN A 94 12.59 0.72 -4.70
CA ASN A 94 11.45 1.62 -4.54
C ASN A 94 10.14 0.82 -4.48
N ARG A 95 9.03 1.51 -4.17
CA ARG A 95 7.74 0.83 -4.02
C ARG A 95 7.25 0.13 -5.29
N TYR A 96 7.62 0.64 -6.47
CA TYR A 96 7.21 0.01 -7.72
C TYR A 96 7.93 -1.32 -7.95
N GLN A 97 9.16 -1.43 -7.47
CA GLN A 97 9.92 -2.66 -7.53
C GLN A 97 9.41 -3.70 -6.54
N TRP A 98 8.88 -3.27 -5.41
CA TRP A 98 8.29 -4.16 -4.41
C TRP A 98 6.87 -4.57 -4.75
N GLN A 99 6.12 -3.76 -5.50
CA GLN A 99 4.71 -4.02 -5.77
C GLN A 99 4.55 -5.29 -6.61
N PRO A 100 3.81 -6.30 -6.09
CA PRO A 100 3.62 -7.55 -6.83
C PRO A 100 2.63 -7.37 -7.98
N ALA A 101 2.70 -8.30 -8.94
CA ALA A 101 1.66 -8.42 -9.95
C ALA A 101 0.34 -8.84 -9.29
N PRO A 102 -0.82 -8.59 -9.94
CA PRO A 102 -2.10 -9.06 -9.41
C PRO A 102 -2.07 -10.55 -9.08
N GLY A 103 -2.48 -10.91 -7.87
CA GLY A 103 -2.43 -12.28 -7.39
C GLY A 103 -1.08 -12.72 -6.83
N GLY A 104 -0.05 -11.89 -6.96
CA GLY A 104 1.26 -12.17 -6.38
C GLY A 104 1.38 -11.69 -4.95
N GLY A 105 2.54 -11.86 -4.36
CA GLY A 105 2.80 -11.43 -3.00
C GLY A 105 4.13 -11.94 -2.49
N TYR A 106 4.26 -12.00 -1.16
CA TYR A 106 5.50 -12.41 -0.50
C TYR A 106 5.20 -13.33 0.67
N VAL A 107 6.11 -14.27 0.90
CA VAL A 107 6.15 -15.06 2.13
C VAL A 107 7.28 -14.51 2.98
N LEU A 108 6.98 -14.18 4.23
CA LEU A 108 7.96 -13.66 5.19
C LEU A 108 8.27 -14.72 6.23
N ASP A 109 9.55 -14.89 6.52
CA ASP A 109 9.99 -15.77 7.59
C ASP A 109 11.18 -15.16 8.33
N GLY A 110 11.73 -15.89 9.31
CA GLY A 110 12.83 -15.38 10.13
C GLY A 110 14.13 -15.12 9.36
N SER A 111 14.27 -15.65 8.15
CA SER A 111 15.48 -15.45 7.32
C SER A 111 15.31 -14.45 6.21
N GLY A 112 14.11 -13.92 6.00
CA GLY A 112 13.86 -12.93 4.95
C GLY A 112 12.51 -13.12 4.26
N TYR A 113 12.50 -13.04 2.93
CA TYR A 113 11.28 -13.15 2.18
C TYR A 113 11.47 -14.00 0.93
N GLN A 114 10.34 -14.49 0.40
CA GLN A 114 10.27 -15.20 -0.86
C GLN A 114 9.11 -14.62 -1.67
N LYS A 115 9.38 -14.27 -2.93
CA LYS A 115 8.35 -13.69 -3.80
C LYS A 115 7.46 -14.79 -4.38
N LEU A 116 6.15 -14.55 -4.34
CA LEU A 116 5.15 -15.39 -5.00
C LEU A 116 4.71 -14.72 -6.30
N GLU A 117 4.60 -15.51 -7.34
CA GLU A 117 4.15 -15.01 -8.65
C GLU A 117 2.93 -15.74 -9.17
#